data_d29aa114b715d15a1f82096d9b837cd3
#
_entry.id   d29aa114b715d15a1f82096d9b837cd3
#
_cell.length_a   1.000
_cell.length_b   1.000
_cell.length_c   1.000
_cell.angle_alpha   90.00
_cell.angle_beta   90.00
_cell.angle_gamma   90.00
#
_symmetry.space_group_name_H-M   'P 1'
#
loop_
_entity.id
_entity.type
_entity.pdbx_description
1 polymer ?
#
loop_
_entity_poly.entity_id
_entity_poly.type
_entity_poly.pdbx_seq_one_letter_code
_entity_poly.pdbx_strand_id
1 'polypeptide(L)'
;MEKQKKQSLVAAPGGKSYLVPFVLITSLFLLWGFAHGLLDVLNKHFQGVFTMTKAESGLVQFSTYIAYFLMALPAGAFMKRYGYRKGIIMGLLLFAIGAFGFIPAAFLHSATPFLIALFVIACGLCILETAANPYSTILGLSLIHI
;
A
#
# COMPACT_ATOMS: atom_id res chain seq x y z
N MET A 1 -38.23 -29.35 -13.06
CA MET A 1 -37.50 -28.12 -13.44
C MET A 1 -37.05 -27.42 -12.17
N GLU A 2 -35.86 -27.74 -11.73
CA GLU A 2 -35.28 -27.18 -10.50
C GLU A 2 -34.77 -25.78 -10.82
N LYS A 3 -35.37 -24.78 -10.19
CA LYS A 3 -34.92 -23.37 -10.33
C LYS A 3 -33.52 -23.27 -9.76
N GLN A 4 -32.50 -23.24 -10.63
CA GLN A 4 -31.14 -22.83 -10.22
C GLN A 4 -31.24 -21.45 -9.57
N LYS A 5 -31.13 -21.45 -8.24
CA LYS A 5 -30.99 -20.23 -7.45
C LYS A 5 -29.71 -19.55 -7.91
N LYS A 6 -29.82 -18.42 -8.59
CA LYS A 6 -28.67 -17.58 -8.95
C LYS A 6 -27.90 -17.30 -7.66
N GLN A 7 -26.84 -18.03 -7.44
CA GLN A 7 -25.89 -17.75 -6.34
C GLN A 7 -25.28 -16.38 -6.64
N SER A 8 -25.50 -15.43 -5.76
CA SER A 8 -24.83 -14.13 -5.88
C SER A 8 -23.35 -14.35 -5.59
N LEU A 9 -22.49 -13.90 -6.51
CA LEU A 9 -21.02 -13.99 -6.41
C LEU A 9 -20.42 -13.36 -5.14
N VAL A 10 -21.26 -12.86 -4.22
CA VAL A 10 -20.87 -12.03 -3.08
C VAL A 10 -21.44 -12.53 -1.75
N ALA A 11 -22.27 -13.56 -1.75
CA ALA A 11 -22.90 -14.10 -0.53
C ALA A 11 -22.46 -15.54 -0.26
N ALA A 12 -21.91 -15.80 0.93
CA ALA A 12 -21.60 -17.14 1.40
C ALA A 12 -22.85 -17.93 1.78
N PRO A 13 -22.80 -19.30 1.81
CA PRO A 13 -23.82 -20.13 2.43
C PRO A 13 -23.90 -19.76 3.92
N GLY A 14 -25.03 -19.15 4.34
CA GLY A 14 -25.23 -18.65 5.70
C GLY A 14 -25.46 -17.14 5.81
N GLY A 15 -25.63 -16.42 4.67
CA GLY A 15 -26.10 -15.03 4.65
C GLY A 15 -25.04 -13.96 4.98
N LYS A 16 -23.76 -14.33 5.17
CA LYS A 16 -22.68 -13.35 5.36
C LYS A 16 -22.24 -12.79 4.01
N SER A 17 -22.33 -11.49 3.84
CA SER A 17 -21.84 -10.80 2.64
C SER A 17 -20.34 -10.50 2.78
N TYR A 18 -19.55 -10.97 1.82
CA TYR A 18 -18.12 -10.64 1.71
C TYR A 18 -17.87 -9.39 0.84
N LEU A 19 -18.93 -8.70 0.41
CA LEU A 19 -18.83 -7.51 -0.43
C LEU A 19 -17.99 -6.41 0.22
N VAL A 20 -18.27 -6.11 1.49
CA VAL A 20 -17.56 -5.04 2.21
C VAL A 20 -16.06 -5.31 2.35
N PRO A 21 -15.62 -6.48 2.85
CA PRO A 21 -14.20 -6.83 2.86
C PRO A 21 -13.56 -6.80 1.46
N PHE A 22 -14.25 -7.29 0.44
CA PHE A 22 -13.75 -7.29 -0.93
C PHE A 22 -13.55 -5.86 -1.47
N VAL A 23 -14.54 -4.97 -1.29
CA VAL A 23 -14.44 -3.56 -1.71
C VAL A 23 -13.31 -2.86 -0.96
N LEU A 24 -13.16 -3.11 0.35
CA LEU A 24 -12.09 -2.51 1.14
C LEU A 24 -10.71 -2.94 0.64
N ILE A 25 -10.50 -4.23 0.36
CA ILE A 25 -9.22 -4.71 -0.18
C ILE A 25 -8.97 -4.16 -1.58
N THR A 26 -9.97 -4.13 -2.44
CA THR A 26 -9.85 -3.54 -3.79
C THR A 26 -9.48 -2.06 -3.71
N SER A 27 -10.06 -1.32 -2.75
CA SER A 27 -9.72 0.09 -2.54
C SER A 27 -8.28 0.29 -2.06
N LEU A 28 -7.72 -0.65 -1.28
CA LEU A 28 -6.30 -0.64 -0.90
C LEU A 28 -5.38 -0.80 -2.12
N PHE A 29 -5.71 -1.71 -3.06
CA PHE A 29 -4.95 -1.85 -4.30
C PHE A 29 -5.02 -0.61 -5.18
N LEU A 30 -6.21 0.01 -5.27
CA LEU A 30 -6.38 1.27 -6.00
C LEU A 30 -5.54 2.38 -5.39
N LEU A 31 -5.57 2.52 -4.05
CA LEU A 31 -4.75 3.49 -3.33
C LEU A 31 -3.25 3.24 -3.55
N TRP A 32 -2.82 1.97 -3.52
CA TRP A 32 -1.44 1.56 -3.79
C TRP A 32 -0.99 1.94 -5.19
N GLY A 33 -1.77 1.61 -6.22
CA GLY A 33 -1.47 1.99 -7.61
C GLY A 33 -1.45 3.50 -7.82
N PHE A 34 -2.37 4.23 -7.19
CA PHE A 34 -2.40 5.69 -7.22
C PHE A 34 -1.15 6.31 -6.55
N ALA A 35 -0.74 5.77 -5.38
CA ALA A 35 0.46 6.24 -4.69
C ALA A 35 1.73 6.04 -5.53
N HIS A 36 1.88 4.88 -6.21
CA HIS A 36 3.01 4.63 -7.11
C HIS A 36 3.00 5.56 -8.31
N GLY A 37 1.85 5.77 -8.96
CA GLY A 37 1.72 6.72 -10.06
C GLY A 37 2.04 8.15 -9.66
N LEU A 38 1.63 8.57 -8.46
CA LEU A 38 1.97 9.87 -7.91
C LEU A 38 3.48 10.03 -7.66
N LEU A 39 4.16 8.98 -7.17
CA LEU A 39 5.61 9.03 -6.94
C LEU A 39 6.39 9.35 -8.22
N ASP A 40 6.00 8.79 -9.35
CA ASP A 40 6.67 9.05 -10.63
C ASP A 40 6.46 10.50 -11.11
N VAL A 41 5.25 11.02 -10.95
CA VAL A 41 4.92 12.41 -11.30
C VAL A 41 5.65 13.38 -10.37
N LEU A 42 5.62 13.12 -9.07
CA LEU A 42 6.31 13.92 -8.05
C LEU A 42 7.82 13.91 -8.27
N ASN A 43 8.42 12.79 -8.64
CA ASN A 43 9.85 12.72 -8.92
C ASN A 43 10.25 13.69 -10.02
N LYS A 44 9.48 13.76 -11.12
CA LYS A 44 9.73 14.74 -12.19
C LYS A 44 9.56 16.18 -11.70
N HIS A 45 8.56 16.45 -10.89
CA HIS A 45 8.33 17.78 -10.33
C HIS A 45 9.50 18.21 -9.43
N PHE A 46 9.97 17.32 -8.57
CA PHE A 46 11.08 17.61 -7.67
C PHE A 46 12.43 17.79 -8.37
N GLN A 47 12.65 17.09 -9.49
CA GLN A 47 13.79 17.37 -10.35
C GLN A 47 13.84 18.83 -10.78
N GLY A 48 12.69 19.41 -11.11
CA GLY A 48 12.61 20.82 -11.50
C GLY A 48 12.74 21.80 -10.32
N VAL A 49 12.08 21.51 -9.19
CA VAL A 49 12.04 22.40 -8.01
C VAL A 49 13.37 22.42 -7.25
N PHE A 50 14.02 21.27 -7.08
CA PHE A 50 15.29 21.16 -6.35
C PHE A 50 16.52 21.18 -7.27
N THR A 51 16.34 21.45 -8.57
CA THR A 51 17.44 21.42 -9.57
C THR A 51 18.28 20.15 -9.47
N MET A 52 17.62 19.02 -9.18
CA MET A 52 18.29 17.74 -8.97
C MET A 52 18.93 17.21 -10.24
N THR A 53 20.14 16.72 -10.13
CA THR A 53 20.78 15.96 -11.20
C THR A 53 20.04 14.65 -11.46
N LYS A 54 20.27 14.03 -12.62
CA LYS A 54 19.70 12.69 -12.93
C LYS A 54 20.10 11.63 -11.91
N ALA A 55 21.31 11.76 -11.34
CA ALA A 55 21.78 10.85 -10.30
C ALA A 55 21.01 11.03 -8.98
N GLU A 56 20.77 12.27 -8.56
CA GLU A 56 19.98 12.57 -7.36
C GLU A 56 18.50 12.15 -7.50
N SER A 57 17.94 12.29 -8.70
CA SER A 57 16.62 11.74 -9.00
C SER A 57 16.56 10.21 -8.86
N GLY A 58 17.67 9.52 -9.14
CA GLY A 58 17.80 8.09 -8.86
C GLY A 58 17.70 7.75 -7.38
N LEU A 59 18.09 8.66 -6.46
CA LEU A 59 17.96 8.47 -5.02
C LEU A 59 16.48 8.39 -4.56
N VAL A 60 15.56 9.03 -5.26
CA VAL A 60 14.14 8.95 -4.99
C VAL A 60 13.64 7.51 -5.19
N GLN A 61 13.98 6.91 -6.32
CA GLN A 61 13.66 5.51 -6.63
C GLN A 61 14.40 4.57 -5.69
N PHE A 62 15.69 4.81 -5.45
CA PHE A 62 16.50 4.02 -4.53
C PHE A 62 15.91 4.03 -3.11
N SER A 63 15.51 5.19 -2.58
CA SER A 63 14.87 5.31 -1.27
C SER A 63 13.61 4.46 -1.16
N THR A 64 12.79 4.43 -2.20
CA THR A 64 11.58 3.62 -2.25
C THR A 64 11.90 2.12 -2.27
N TYR A 65 12.78 1.68 -3.17
CA TYR A 65 13.10 0.26 -3.29
C TYR A 65 13.87 -0.30 -2.10
N ILE A 66 14.78 0.48 -1.50
CA ILE A 66 15.48 0.04 -0.29
C ILE A 66 14.53 -0.09 0.89
N ALA A 67 13.50 0.77 1.01
CA ALA A 67 12.46 0.64 2.00
C ALA A 67 11.67 -0.67 1.83
N TYR A 68 11.29 -1.01 0.59
CA TYR A 68 10.63 -2.28 0.27
C TYR A 68 11.51 -3.48 0.63
N PHE A 69 12.78 -3.44 0.25
CA PHE A 69 13.73 -4.52 0.55
C PHE A 69 13.88 -4.74 2.06
N LEU A 70 14.07 -3.67 2.82
CA LEU A 70 14.24 -3.76 4.28
C LEU A 70 12.96 -4.15 5.01
N MET A 71 11.79 -3.69 4.54
CA MET A 71 10.52 -3.95 5.21
C MET A 71 9.84 -5.25 4.81
N ALA A 72 10.20 -5.88 3.72
CA ALA A 72 9.55 -7.11 3.24
C ALA A 72 9.56 -8.24 4.28
N LEU A 73 10.72 -8.52 4.88
CA LEU A 73 10.85 -9.56 5.91
C LEU A 73 10.18 -9.15 7.24
N PRO A 74 10.42 -7.95 7.81
CA PRO A 74 9.74 -7.50 9.03
C PRO A 74 8.21 -7.45 8.86
N ALA A 75 7.71 -6.99 7.71
CA ALA A 75 6.28 -6.93 7.43
C ALA A 75 5.64 -8.34 7.47
N GLY A 76 6.24 -9.31 6.81
CA GLY A 76 5.79 -10.70 6.83
C GLY A 76 5.82 -11.30 8.24
N ALA A 77 6.90 -11.08 8.99
CA ALA A 77 7.02 -11.55 10.37
C ALA A 77 5.99 -10.87 11.29
N PHE A 78 5.75 -9.57 11.12
CA PHE A 78 4.73 -8.83 11.88
C PHE A 78 3.33 -9.41 11.64
N MET A 79 2.97 -9.67 10.38
CA MET A 79 1.66 -10.23 10.05
C MET A 79 1.48 -11.64 10.55
N LYS A 80 2.52 -12.46 10.51
CA LYS A 80 2.51 -13.82 11.08
C LYS A 80 2.23 -13.79 12.59
N ARG A 81 2.76 -12.79 13.30
CA ARG A 81 2.61 -12.66 14.77
C ARG A 81 1.33 -11.96 15.21
N TYR A 82 0.93 -10.90 14.53
CA TYR A 82 -0.16 -10.00 14.96
C TYR A 82 -1.40 -10.03 14.07
N GLY A 83 -1.33 -10.72 12.94
CA GLY A 83 -2.40 -10.86 11.97
C GLY A 83 -2.50 -9.70 10.96
N TYR A 84 -3.19 -9.95 9.86
CA TYR A 84 -3.31 -9.02 8.73
C TYR A 84 -4.00 -7.70 9.08
N ARG A 85 -5.05 -7.75 9.95
CA ARG A 85 -5.77 -6.54 10.35
C ARG A 85 -4.86 -5.51 11.02
N LYS A 86 -4.00 -5.96 11.94
CA LYS A 86 -3.04 -5.07 12.60
C LYS A 86 -1.95 -4.61 11.65
N GLY A 87 -1.56 -5.46 10.68
CA GLY A 87 -0.65 -5.10 9.60
C GLY A 87 -1.18 -3.95 8.76
N ILE A 88 -2.44 -4.02 8.31
CA ILE A 88 -3.08 -2.95 7.54
C ILE A 88 -3.12 -1.63 8.34
N ILE A 89 -3.50 -1.67 9.61
CA ILE A 89 -3.53 -0.46 10.46
C ILE A 89 -2.12 0.15 10.60
N MET A 90 -1.11 -0.69 10.84
CA MET A 90 0.28 -0.24 10.93
C MET A 90 0.77 0.39 9.62
N GLY A 91 0.49 -0.26 8.49
CA GLY A 91 0.84 0.26 7.17
C GLY A 91 0.20 1.60 6.87
N LEU A 92 -1.10 1.77 7.17
CA LEU A 92 -1.81 3.04 7.02
C LEU A 92 -1.26 4.12 7.93
N LEU A 93 -0.90 3.80 9.18
CA LEU A 93 -0.28 4.76 10.09
C LEU A 93 1.09 5.22 9.59
N LEU A 94 1.94 4.30 9.13
CA LEU A 94 3.24 4.66 8.55
C LEU A 94 3.08 5.50 7.29
N PHE A 95 2.12 5.15 6.43
CA PHE A 95 1.81 5.93 5.25
C PHE A 95 1.38 7.36 5.61
N ALA A 96 0.49 7.51 6.59
CA ALA A 96 0.04 8.81 7.07
C ALA A 96 1.19 9.64 7.67
N ILE A 97 2.04 9.03 8.53
CA ILE A 97 3.20 9.69 9.13
C ILE A 97 4.16 10.18 8.03
N GLY A 98 4.45 9.33 7.04
CA GLY A 98 5.29 9.71 5.92
C GLY A 98 4.69 10.83 5.07
N ALA A 99 3.37 10.80 4.82
CA ALA A 99 2.66 11.85 4.10
C ALA A 99 2.71 13.19 4.85
N PHE A 100 2.51 13.20 6.16
CA PHE A 100 2.69 14.40 6.99
C PHE A 100 4.15 14.87 7.03
N GLY A 101 5.11 13.99 6.87
CA GLY A 101 6.54 14.32 6.78
C GLY A 101 6.91 15.19 5.58
N PHE A 102 6.09 15.22 4.53
CA PHE A 102 6.29 16.13 3.40
C PHE A 102 6.06 17.61 3.76
N ILE A 103 5.23 17.89 4.75
CA ILE A 103 4.95 19.28 5.17
C ILE A 103 6.23 19.96 5.63
N PRO A 104 6.97 19.45 6.67
CA PRO A 104 8.23 20.06 7.07
C PRO A 104 9.30 19.99 5.98
N ALA A 105 9.31 18.94 5.15
CA ALA A 105 10.26 18.83 4.04
C ALA A 105 10.09 19.95 3.02
N ALA A 106 8.86 20.38 2.75
CA ALA A 106 8.57 21.51 1.86
C ALA A 106 9.07 22.83 2.43
N PHE A 107 8.96 23.06 3.74
CA PHE A 107 9.46 24.28 4.39
C PHE A 107 11.00 24.36 4.44
N LEU A 108 11.66 23.22 4.59
CA LEU A 108 13.12 23.15 4.68
C LEU A 108 13.82 23.28 3.32
N HIS A 109 13.10 23.23 2.20
CA HIS A 109 13.63 23.30 0.84
C HIS A 109 14.84 22.38 0.62
N SER A 110 14.85 21.22 1.27
CA SER A 110 15.95 20.26 1.24
C SER A 110 15.49 18.88 0.75
N ALA A 111 16.30 18.23 -0.06
CA ALA A 111 16.00 16.90 -0.58
C ALA A 111 16.03 15.81 0.51
N THR A 112 16.87 15.96 1.55
CA THR A 112 17.05 14.92 2.57
C THR A 112 15.78 14.62 3.38
N PRO A 113 15.07 15.59 4.00
CA PRO A 113 13.81 15.31 4.71
C PRO A 113 12.75 14.76 3.78
N PHE A 114 12.77 15.15 2.52
CA PHE A 114 11.88 14.63 1.50
C PHE A 114 12.12 13.13 1.24
N LEU A 115 13.38 12.71 1.07
CA LEU A 115 13.76 11.31 0.89
C LEU A 115 13.41 10.46 2.11
N ILE A 116 13.56 11.00 3.33
CA ILE A 116 13.15 10.32 4.56
C ILE A 116 11.63 10.11 4.60
N ALA A 117 10.85 11.12 4.26
CA ALA A 117 9.39 11.01 4.19
C ALA A 117 8.95 9.97 3.16
N LEU A 118 9.58 9.95 1.98
CA LEU A 118 9.36 8.92 0.96
C LEU A 118 9.68 7.52 1.46
N PHE A 119 10.81 7.36 2.15
CA PHE A 119 11.20 6.08 2.73
C PHE A 119 10.14 5.56 3.70
N VAL A 120 9.62 6.42 4.58
CA VAL A 120 8.56 6.06 5.55
C VAL A 120 7.25 5.67 4.83
N ILE A 121 6.85 6.43 3.78
CA ILE A 121 5.69 6.08 2.94
C ILE A 121 5.90 4.71 2.30
N ALA A 122 7.07 4.46 1.72
CA ALA A 122 7.37 3.20 1.06
C ALA A 122 7.35 2.01 2.03
N CYS A 123 7.81 2.19 3.27
CA CYS A 123 7.65 1.20 4.33
C CYS A 123 6.18 0.89 4.62
N GLY A 124 5.34 1.92 4.71
CA GLY A 124 3.89 1.78 4.87
C GLY A 124 3.24 1.03 3.71
N LEU A 125 3.58 1.39 2.47
CA LEU A 125 3.10 0.73 1.26
C LEU A 125 3.50 -0.75 1.20
N CYS A 126 4.75 -1.07 1.54
CA CYS A 126 5.24 -2.45 1.59
C CYS A 126 4.43 -3.31 2.58
N ILE A 127 4.13 -2.78 3.77
CA ILE A 127 3.30 -3.47 4.77
C ILE A 127 1.88 -3.67 4.25
N LEU A 128 1.26 -2.64 3.63
CA LEU A 128 -0.09 -2.72 3.07
C LEU A 128 -0.18 -3.75 1.97
N GLU A 129 0.79 -3.77 1.05
CA GLU A 129 0.85 -4.73 -0.05
C GLU A 129 1.02 -6.16 0.47
N THR A 130 1.95 -6.38 1.41
CA THR A 130 2.17 -7.67 2.04
C THR A 130 0.92 -8.19 2.78
N ALA A 131 0.08 -7.30 3.31
CA ALA A 131 -1.17 -7.66 3.94
C ALA A 131 -2.30 -7.90 2.94
N ALA A 132 -2.42 -7.04 1.92
CA ALA A 132 -3.53 -7.06 0.98
C ALA A 132 -3.49 -8.29 0.05
N ASN A 133 -2.31 -8.68 -0.43
CA ASN A 133 -2.14 -9.78 -1.37
C ASN A 133 -2.70 -11.12 -0.85
N PRO A 134 -2.27 -11.67 0.30
CA PRO A 134 -2.82 -12.94 0.79
C PRO A 134 -4.27 -12.78 1.26
N TYR A 135 -4.67 -11.62 1.76
CA TYR A 135 -6.04 -11.42 2.20
C TYR A 135 -7.04 -11.39 1.03
N SER A 136 -6.67 -10.78 -0.09
CA SER A 136 -7.46 -10.80 -1.33
C SER A 136 -7.60 -12.22 -1.89
N THR A 137 -6.54 -13.03 -1.81
CA THR A 137 -6.54 -14.43 -2.25
C THR A 137 -7.48 -15.28 -1.40
N ILE A 138 -7.43 -15.13 -0.07
CA ILE A 138 -8.33 -15.86 0.85
C ILE A 138 -9.80 -15.49 0.57
N LEU A 139 -10.09 -14.20 0.36
CA LEU A 139 -11.44 -13.76 0.01
C LEU A 139 -11.87 -14.27 -1.37
N GLY A 140 -10.98 -14.23 -2.36
CA GLY A 140 -11.25 -14.73 -3.70
C GLY A 140 -11.53 -16.24 -3.72
N LEU A 141 -10.73 -17.04 -3.01
CA LEU A 141 -10.94 -18.49 -2.89
C LEU A 141 -12.26 -18.82 -2.18
N SER A 142 -12.64 -18.05 -1.16
CA SER A 142 -13.94 -18.25 -0.50
C SER A 142 -15.13 -17.95 -1.39
N LEU A 143 -14.95 -17.13 -2.44
CA LEU A 143 -15.97 -16.84 -3.45
C LEU A 143 -16.03 -17.89 -4.57
N ILE A 144 -14.92 -18.56 -4.86
CA ILE A 144 -14.81 -19.57 -5.95
C ILE A 144 -15.27 -20.96 -5.45
N HIS A 145 -15.08 -21.29 -4.18
CA HIS A 145 -15.46 -22.58 -3.59
C HIS A 145 -16.92 -22.66 -3.11
N ILE A 146 -17.74 -21.69 -3.49
CA ILE A 146 -19.20 -21.71 -3.32
C ILE A 146 -19.87 -22.04 -4.64
#